data_e39e890adc16c91fa75ca6fc08d7c3c5
#
_entry.id   e39e890adc16c91fa75ca6fc08d7c3c5
#
_cell.length_a   1.000
_cell.length_b   1.000
_cell.length_c   1.000
_cell.angle_alpha   90.00
_cell.angle_beta   90.00
_cell.angle_gamma   90.00
#
_symmetry.space_group_name_H-M   'P 1'
#
loop_
_entity.id
_entity.type
_entity.pdbx_description
1 polymer ?
#
loop_
_entity_poly.entity_id
_entity_poly.type
_entity_poly.pdbx_seq_one_letter_code
_entity_poly.pdbx_strand_id
1 'polypeptide(L)'
;MSLRVYSCSEPITEPDILESIRALPTEDDLPYEDGEPMETARHQDQMILLITSLKLHWADRSGYYVGGNMFVHYDPSNKRRSRGPDFFLVLDVEDRERKSWVVWQEGMRFPDVIIELLSDTTREEDKGEEKALYE
;
A
#
# COMPACT_ATOMS: atom_id res chain seq x y z
N MET A 1 -0.95 -11.33 -18.42
CA MET A 1 -0.30 -10.64 -17.30
C MET A 1 -0.50 -11.45 -16.03
N SER A 2 0.55 -11.64 -15.26
CA SER A 2 0.49 -12.40 -14.01
C SER A 2 0.15 -11.49 -12.83
N LEU A 3 -0.52 -12.04 -11.82
CA LEU A 3 -0.80 -11.38 -10.53
C LEU A 3 0.03 -12.01 -9.42
N ARG A 4 0.44 -11.21 -8.48
CA ARG A 4 1.08 -11.65 -7.24
C ARG A 4 0.36 -11.05 -6.05
N VAL A 5 -0.03 -11.89 -5.10
CA VAL A 5 -0.78 -11.50 -3.91
C VAL A 5 0.04 -11.80 -2.66
N TYR A 6 0.11 -10.83 -1.76
CA TYR A 6 0.80 -10.94 -0.47
C TYR A 6 -0.18 -10.65 0.66
N SER A 7 -0.05 -11.38 1.77
CA SER A 7 -0.78 -11.13 3.00
C SER A 7 0.20 -10.68 4.10
N CYS A 8 -0.19 -9.67 4.86
CA CYS A 8 0.65 -9.01 5.86
C CYS A 8 0.15 -9.29 7.30
N SER A 9 1.03 -9.07 8.28
CA SER A 9 0.77 -9.42 9.68
C SER A 9 -0.01 -8.38 10.49
N GLU A 10 -0.44 -8.74 11.71
CA GLU A 10 -1.25 -7.95 12.62
C GLU A 10 -0.56 -6.67 13.15
N PRO A 11 -1.31 -5.60 13.50
CA PRO A 11 -0.75 -4.37 14.02
C PRO A 11 -0.28 -4.48 15.47
N ILE A 12 0.71 -3.65 15.86
CA ILE A 12 1.21 -3.50 17.22
C ILE A 12 0.30 -2.52 18.00
N THR A 13 -0.07 -2.84 19.23
CA THR A 13 -1.05 -2.06 20.02
C THR A 13 -0.56 -1.60 21.40
N GLU A 14 0.74 -1.71 21.72
CA GLU A 14 1.26 -1.28 23.03
C GLU A 14 1.33 0.25 23.17
N PRO A 15 0.82 0.84 24.30
CA PRO A 15 0.69 2.29 24.48
C PRO A 15 1.99 3.09 24.39
N ASP A 16 3.09 2.61 24.97
CA ASP A 16 4.38 3.29 24.97
C ASP A 16 4.98 3.39 23.55
N ILE A 17 4.74 2.37 22.75
CA ILE A 17 5.15 2.35 21.33
C ILE A 17 4.29 3.34 20.52
N LEU A 18 3.00 3.44 20.83
CA LEU A 18 2.09 4.37 20.15
C LEU A 18 2.50 5.83 20.35
N GLU A 19 2.95 6.20 21.55
CA GLU A 19 3.39 7.57 21.81
C GLU A 19 4.66 7.93 21.02
N SER A 20 5.62 7.01 20.97
CA SER A 20 6.82 7.16 20.14
C SER A 20 6.49 7.29 18.64
N ILE A 21 5.51 6.54 18.18
CA ILE A 21 5.04 6.57 16.78
C ILE A 21 4.42 7.91 16.42
N ARG A 22 3.68 8.56 17.34
CA ARG A 22 3.07 9.87 17.09
C ARG A 22 4.06 10.99 16.82
N ALA A 23 5.31 10.82 17.24
CA ALA A 23 6.39 11.78 17.00
C ALA A 23 7.07 11.62 15.62
N LEU A 24 6.73 10.58 14.87
CA LEU A 24 7.31 10.30 13.56
C LEU A 24 6.73 11.19 12.45
N PRO A 25 7.39 11.28 11.28
CA PRO A 25 6.89 12.06 10.15
C PRO A 25 5.47 11.65 9.74
N THR A 26 4.67 12.63 9.31
CA THR A 26 3.29 12.43 8.87
C THR A 26 3.20 12.33 7.35
N GLU A 27 2.01 12.02 6.82
CA GLU A 27 1.80 11.97 5.37
C GLU A 27 2.10 13.30 4.67
N ASP A 28 1.99 14.43 5.37
CA ASP A 28 2.33 15.75 4.84
C ASP A 28 3.83 15.98 4.72
N ASP A 29 4.64 15.24 5.49
CA ASP A 29 6.10 15.32 5.50
C ASP A 29 6.76 14.36 4.52
N LEU A 30 6.02 13.44 3.95
CA LEU A 30 6.53 12.35 3.13
C LEU A 30 6.24 12.57 1.65
N PRO A 31 7.15 12.14 0.75
CA PRO A 31 6.88 12.17 -0.68
C PRO A 31 5.73 11.21 -1.03
N TYR A 32 4.81 11.66 -1.86
CA TYR A 32 3.69 10.85 -2.37
C TYR A 32 3.78 10.60 -3.88
N GLU A 33 4.75 11.19 -4.54
CA GLU A 33 5.10 10.94 -5.93
C GLU A 33 6.63 11.02 -6.09
N ASP A 34 7.16 10.35 -7.09
CA ASP A 34 8.60 10.30 -7.36
C ASP A 34 9.00 10.99 -8.67
N GLY A 35 8.02 11.50 -9.43
CA GLY A 35 8.26 12.16 -10.71
C GLY A 35 8.55 11.20 -11.87
N GLU A 36 8.54 9.90 -11.62
CA GLU A 36 8.74 8.90 -12.67
C GLU A 36 7.50 8.76 -13.56
N PRO A 37 7.67 8.44 -14.85
CA PRO A 37 6.54 8.20 -15.73
C PRO A 37 5.66 7.06 -15.23
N MET A 38 4.36 7.28 -15.31
CA MET A 38 3.37 6.29 -14.93
C MET A 38 3.39 5.08 -15.87
N GLU A 39 2.84 3.99 -15.39
CA GLU A 39 2.65 2.75 -16.12
C GLU A 39 1.89 2.93 -17.44
N THR A 40 1.89 1.89 -18.27
CA THR A 40 1.13 1.87 -19.52
C THR A 40 -0.38 2.02 -19.26
N ALA A 41 -1.13 2.49 -20.26
CA ALA A 41 -2.59 2.61 -20.17
C ALA A 41 -3.25 1.29 -19.77
N ARG A 42 -2.76 0.16 -20.31
CA ARG A 42 -3.26 -1.17 -19.96
C ARG A 42 -3.06 -1.51 -18.49
N HIS A 43 -1.91 -1.18 -17.94
CA HIS A 43 -1.60 -1.40 -16.53
C HIS A 43 -2.53 -0.56 -15.63
N GLN A 44 -2.71 0.72 -15.98
CA GLN A 44 -3.62 1.62 -15.27
C GLN A 44 -5.07 1.12 -15.31
N ASP A 45 -5.54 0.67 -16.47
CA ASP A 45 -6.89 0.13 -16.62
C ASP A 45 -7.11 -1.10 -15.73
N GLN A 46 -6.10 -1.95 -15.59
CA GLN A 46 -6.17 -3.12 -14.71
C GLN A 46 -6.19 -2.75 -13.23
N MET A 47 -5.42 -1.74 -12.81
CA MET A 47 -5.49 -1.21 -11.44
C MET A 47 -6.89 -0.68 -11.12
N ILE A 48 -7.44 0.12 -12.03
CA ILE A 48 -8.78 0.69 -11.88
C ILE A 48 -9.82 -0.43 -11.80
N LEU A 49 -9.70 -1.44 -12.63
CA LEU A 49 -10.60 -2.60 -12.63
C LEU A 49 -10.57 -3.34 -11.27
N LEU A 50 -9.39 -3.58 -10.72
CA LEU A 50 -9.25 -4.22 -9.40
C LEU A 50 -9.92 -3.40 -8.30
N ILE A 51 -9.64 -2.11 -8.24
CA ILE A 51 -10.19 -1.20 -7.21
C ILE A 51 -11.72 -1.11 -7.34
N THR A 52 -12.23 -0.85 -8.53
CA THR A 52 -13.66 -0.65 -8.74
C THR A 52 -14.45 -1.94 -8.56
N SER A 53 -13.90 -3.08 -8.98
CA SER A 53 -14.54 -4.39 -8.78
C SER A 53 -14.68 -4.72 -7.31
N LEU A 54 -13.65 -4.49 -6.50
CA LEU A 54 -13.72 -4.72 -5.06
C LEU A 54 -14.73 -3.79 -4.39
N LYS A 55 -14.67 -2.50 -4.70
CA LYS A 55 -15.61 -1.51 -4.15
C LYS A 55 -17.06 -1.83 -4.51
N LEU A 56 -17.31 -2.30 -5.73
CA LEU A 56 -18.63 -2.73 -6.15
C LEU A 56 -19.07 -4.00 -5.42
N HIS A 57 -18.19 -4.98 -5.32
CA HIS A 57 -18.48 -6.23 -4.60
C HIS A 57 -18.80 -6.00 -3.12
N TRP A 58 -18.11 -5.05 -2.50
CA TRP A 58 -18.29 -4.66 -1.10
C TRP A 58 -19.02 -3.33 -0.92
N ALA A 59 -19.97 -3.02 -1.82
CA ALA A 59 -20.74 -1.77 -1.77
C ALA A 59 -21.46 -1.55 -0.42
N ASP A 60 -21.91 -2.63 0.22
CA ASP A 60 -22.60 -2.60 1.51
C ASP A 60 -21.66 -2.79 2.71
N ARG A 61 -20.36 -2.94 2.48
CA ARG A 61 -19.36 -3.13 3.53
C ARG A 61 -18.61 -1.82 3.80
N SER A 62 -18.35 -1.55 5.08
CA SER A 62 -17.51 -0.45 5.53
C SER A 62 -16.30 -0.98 6.32
N GLY A 63 -15.42 -0.07 6.77
CA GLY A 63 -14.27 -0.46 7.58
C GLY A 63 -13.15 -1.11 6.79
N TYR A 64 -12.94 -0.70 5.55
CA TYR A 64 -11.79 -1.09 4.75
C TYR A 64 -11.30 0.08 3.90
N TYR A 65 -10.04 0.03 3.53
CA TYR A 65 -9.41 0.99 2.63
C TYR A 65 -8.75 0.27 1.46
N VAL A 66 -9.02 0.75 0.26
CA VAL A 66 -8.40 0.27 -0.98
C VAL A 66 -7.56 1.37 -1.57
N GLY A 67 -6.28 1.11 -1.74
CA GLY A 67 -5.36 2.01 -2.42
C GLY A 67 -4.81 1.40 -3.70
N GLY A 68 -4.42 2.27 -4.60
CA GLY A 68 -3.73 1.88 -5.82
C GLY A 68 -2.90 3.04 -6.32
N ASN A 69 -1.73 2.74 -6.87
CA ASN A 69 -0.82 3.75 -7.39
C ASN A 69 -0.47 4.84 -6.37
N MET A 70 -0.29 4.45 -5.12
CA MET A 70 0.13 5.33 -4.05
C MET A 70 1.18 4.66 -3.18
N PHE A 71 2.03 5.49 -2.54
CA PHE A 71 3.11 4.96 -1.73
C PHE A 71 2.61 4.35 -0.42
N VAL A 72 3.27 3.27 -0.03
CA VAL A 72 3.21 2.69 1.32
C VAL A 72 4.57 2.95 1.98
N HIS A 73 4.58 3.80 2.98
CA HIS A 73 5.78 4.10 3.78
C HIS A 73 5.84 3.15 4.98
N TYR A 74 6.87 2.35 5.04
CA TYR A 74 7.02 1.28 6.05
C TYR A 74 8.23 1.47 6.98
N ASP A 75 9.13 2.42 6.70
CA ASP A 75 10.33 2.67 7.49
C ASP A 75 10.36 4.12 7.98
N PRO A 76 10.04 4.37 9.28
CA PRO A 76 10.03 5.72 9.82
C PRO A 76 11.42 6.36 9.92
N SER A 77 12.48 5.57 9.88
CA SER A 77 13.86 6.05 9.92
C SER A 77 14.37 6.54 8.57
N ASN A 78 13.69 6.20 7.49
CA ASN A 78 14.10 6.56 6.13
C ASN A 78 12.88 6.96 5.28
N LYS A 79 12.68 8.27 5.12
CA LYS A 79 11.56 8.84 4.34
C LYS A 79 11.52 8.40 2.88
N ARG A 80 12.64 7.93 2.34
CA ARG A 80 12.74 7.46 0.94
C ARG A 80 12.40 5.98 0.78
N ARG A 81 12.29 5.25 1.89
CA ARG A 81 11.93 3.84 1.86
C ARG A 81 10.40 3.70 1.79
N SER A 82 9.94 3.46 0.59
CA SER A 82 8.52 3.24 0.30
C SER A 82 8.37 2.23 -0.83
N ARG A 83 7.17 1.70 -0.95
CA ARG A 83 6.75 0.91 -2.10
C ARG A 83 5.46 1.50 -2.67
N GLY A 84 5.29 1.39 -3.97
CA GLY A 84 4.07 1.83 -4.65
C GLY A 84 3.34 0.64 -5.25
N PRO A 85 2.64 -0.17 -4.42
CA PRO A 85 1.90 -1.31 -4.95
C PRO A 85 0.83 -0.86 -5.94
N ASP A 86 0.57 -1.68 -6.93
CA ASP A 86 -0.48 -1.42 -7.90
C ASP A 86 -1.87 -1.44 -7.26
N PHE A 87 -2.04 -2.28 -6.27
CA PHE A 87 -3.28 -2.40 -5.51
C PHE A 87 -2.94 -2.88 -4.10
N PHE A 88 -3.59 -2.31 -3.08
CA PHE A 88 -3.55 -2.85 -1.73
C PHE A 88 -4.88 -2.66 -0.99
N LEU A 89 -5.11 -3.53 -0.04
CA LEU A 89 -6.31 -3.54 0.79
C LEU A 89 -5.92 -3.55 2.27
N VAL A 90 -6.54 -2.69 3.04
CA VAL A 90 -6.41 -2.69 4.52
C VAL A 90 -7.80 -2.86 5.13
N LEU A 91 -7.92 -3.83 6.01
CA LEU A 91 -9.17 -4.12 6.73
C LEU A 91 -9.20 -3.39 8.09
N ASP A 92 -10.40 -3.20 8.61
CA ASP A 92 -10.64 -2.62 9.93
C ASP A 92 -10.02 -1.22 10.12
N VAL A 93 -10.16 -0.38 9.10
CA VAL A 93 -9.71 1.01 9.10
C VAL A 93 -10.81 1.92 8.56
N GLU A 94 -10.72 3.20 8.90
CA GLU A 94 -11.61 4.22 8.35
C GLU A 94 -11.30 4.44 6.86
N ASP A 95 -12.34 4.49 6.04
CA ASP A 95 -12.23 4.88 4.63
C ASP A 95 -12.24 6.41 4.53
N ARG A 96 -11.04 6.99 4.44
CA ARG A 96 -10.83 8.42 4.25
C ARG A 96 -9.80 8.67 3.16
N GLU A 97 -9.79 9.86 2.63
CA GLU A 97 -8.76 10.26 1.66
C GLU A 97 -7.37 10.29 2.30
N ARG A 98 -6.38 9.71 1.63
CA ARG A 98 -4.98 9.68 2.03
C ARG A 98 -4.07 9.96 0.84
N LYS A 99 -3.02 10.73 1.08
CA LYS A 99 -1.98 10.99 0.06
C LYS A 99 -1.08 9.77 -0.13
N SER A 100 -0.82 9.05 0.95
CA SER A 100 -0.06 7.81 0.97
C SER A 100 -0.46 7.00 2.20
N TRP A 101 -0.12 5.72 2.21
CA TRP A 101 -0.32 4.86 3.37
C TRP A 101 0.93 4.91 4.24
N VAL A 102 0.84 5.50 5.41
CA VAL A 102 1.95 5.63 6.35
C VAL A 102 1.70 4.69 7.52
N VAL A 103 2.41 3.56 7.54
CA VAL A 103 2.17 2.45 8.47
C VAL A 103 2.11 2.91 9.93
N TRP A 104 3.05 3.73 10.36
CA TRP A 104 3.11 4.20 11.76
C TRP A 104 2.03 5.22 12.13
N GLN A 105 1.42 5.92 11.17
CA GLN A 105 0.26 6.79 11.41
C GLN A 105 -1.05 6.01 11.48
N GLU A 106 -1.06 4.79 10.97
CA GLU A 106 -2.24 3.93 10.89
C GLU A 106 -2.17 2.78 11.92
N GLY A 107 -1.62 3.05 13.10
CA GLY A 107 -1.53 2.07 14.17
C GLY A 107 -0.62 0.90 13.88
N MET A 108 0.45 1.11 13.11
CA MET A 108 1.36 0.06 12.61
C MET A 108 0.65 -0.98 11.74
N ARG A 109 -0.40 -0.56 11.02
CA ARG A 109 -1.10 -1.44 10.09
C ARG A 109 -0.41 -1.46 8.73
N PHE A 110 0.02 -2.64 8.35
CA PHE A 110 0.43 -2.95 6.98
C PHE A 110 -0.79 -3.36 6.16
N PRO A 111 -0.75 -3.21 4.84
CA PRO A 111 -1.79 -3.77 3.99
C PRO A 111 -2.02 -5.25 4.25
N ASP A 112 -3.27 -5.66 4.33
CA ASP A 112 -3.64 -7.08 4.49
C ASP A 112 -3.44 -7.86 3.18
N VAL A 113 -3.63 -7.18 2.05
CA VAL A 113 -3.45 -7.75 0.72
C VAL A 113 -2.74 -6.72 -0.16
N ILE A 114 -1.74 -7.19 -0.89
CA ILE A 114 -1.04 -6.42 -1.94
C ILE A 114 -1.10 -7.22 -3.23
N ILE A 115 -1.44 -6.55 -4.32
CA ILE A 115 -1.44 -7.14 -5.66
C ILE A 115 -0.52 -6.32 -6.55
N GLU A 116 0.46 -6.99 -7.15
CA GLU A 116 1.35 -6.42 -8.15
C GLU A 116 0.99 -6.96 -9.53
N LEU A 117 0.90 -6.07 -10.50
CA LEU A 117 0.64 -6.40 -11.89
C LEU A 117 1.96 -6.55 -12.62
N LEU A 118 2.34 -7.78 -12.91
CA LEU A 118 3.63 -8.07 -13.51
C LEU A 118 3.63 -7.79 -15.01
N SER A 119 4.62 -7.03 -15.48
CA SER A 119 4.96 -6.88 -16.89
C SER A 119 6.12 -7.80 -17.26
N ASP A 120 6.36 -8.00 -18.55
CA ASP A 120 7.49 -8.82 -19.01
C ASP A 120 8.85 -8.23 -18.60
N THR A 121 8.93 -6.92 -18.45
CA THR A 121 10.15 -6.20 -18.06
C THR A 121 10.42 -6.20 -16.56
N THR A 122 9.39 -6.25 -15.72
CA THR A 122 9.52 -6.18 -14.26
C THR A 122 9.46 -7.54 -13.57
N ARG A 123 9.16 -8.59 -14.32
CA ARG A 123 8.89 -9.94 -13.80
C ARG A 123 10.04 -10.54 -12.98
N GLU A 124 11.28 -10.24 -13.33
CA GLU A 124 12.45 -10.76 -12.60
C GLU A 124 12.73 -9.99 -11.31
N GLU A 125 12.56 -8.67 -11.33
CA GLU A 125 12.71 -7.81 -10.13
C GLU A 125 11.67 -8.14 -9.07
N ASP A 126 10.41 -8.28 -9.46
CA ASP A 126 9.30 -8.62 -8.57
C ASP A 126 9.46 -9.98 -7.89
N LYS A 127 10.15 -10.91 -8.51
CA LYS A 127 10.39 -12.24 -7.92
C LYS A 127 11.41 -12.25 -6.80
N GLY A 128 12.32 -11.30 -6.75
CA GLY A 128 13.41 -11.23 -5.79
C GLY A 128 13.14 -10.23 -4.66
N GLU A 129 13.25 -8.95 -4.97
CA GLU A 129 13.28 -7.89 -3.96
C GLU A 129 11.91 -7.60 -3.32
N GLU A 130 10.87 -7.50 -4.11
CA GLU A 130 9.54 -7.16 -3.61
C GLU A 130 8.92 -8.29 -2.80
N LYS A 131 9.08 -9.52 -3.23
CA LYS A 131 8.61 -10.67 -2.48
C LYS A 131 9.25 -10.73 -1.09
N ALA A 132 10.55 -10.55 -1.01
CA ALA A 132 11.29 -10.52 0.25
C ALA A 132 10.84 -9.38 1.17
N LEU A 133 10.44 -8.23 0.61
CA LEU A 133 9.96 -7.08 1.36
C LEU A 133 8.57 -7.32 1.98
N TYR A 134 7.65 -7.94 1.24
CA TYR A 134 6.27 -8.13 1.67
C TYR A 134 6.06 -9.37 2.55
N GLU A 135 6.95 -10.32 2.51
CA GLU A 135 6.95 -11.51 3.36
C GLU A 135 7.66 -11.24 4.70
#